data_1ec31ebaedde176a1e470b5db13ab046
#
_entry.id   1ec31ebaedde176a1e470b5db13ab046
#
_cell.length_a   1.000
_cell.length_b   1.000
_cell.length_c   1.000
_cell.angle_alpha   90.00
_cell.angle_beta   90.00
_cell.angle_gamma   90.00
#
_symmetry.space_group_name_H-M   'P 1'
#
loop_
_entity.id
_entity.type
_entity.pdbx_description
1 polymer ?
#
loop_
_entity_poly.entity_id
_entity_poly.type
_entity_poly.pdbx_seq_one_letter_code
_entity_poly.pdbx_strand_id
1 'polypeptide(L)'
;MQSMKAMTLLTSSAFMMMAAMVVALITNFAGLFPGDVLDAGLRSNLTILTLVVMLTLSMSRIPLQNLNPLKYGKSMARAIFLGMIVASIIPLVGYLLLKDTEYAAQAAGLVFIAATPFAGSVLPLSIILRGDAEHAARGTIVIYILSLVWIPFIVWLMLGDSVDMEFLVITVLELIGVPLILSRLLAKLEINKEILAAFLNCCIFFMVWLSVGATNFSGNAWWIFLVFVIIAVLRSFGLGTAVEVTEKRIGIHWGQRVTDILMTSYKNKGVAIALCVALYPPGMVAIATSILIEITWVAFMDSVLFSKKRMERELAAEGESVS
;
A
#
# COMPACT_ATOMS: atom_id res chain seq x y z
N MET A 1 -24.57 14.30 17.57
CA MET A 1 -23.28 15.00 17.48
C MET A 1 -22.07 14.11 17.84
N GLN A 2 -22.07 13.32 18.93
CA GLN A 2 -20.98 12.39 19.25
C GLN A 2 -20.86 11.22 18.26
N SER A 3 -21.95 10.60 17.82
CA SER A 3 -21.91 9.50 16.82
C SER A 3 -21.39 9.94 15.44
N MET A 4 -21.71 11.17 15.04
CA MET A 4 -21.20 11.76 13.81
C MET A 4 -19.68 12.00 13.86
N LYS A 5 -19.15 12.46 15.00
CA LYS A 5 -17.70 12.63 15.19
C LYS A 5 -16.96 11.29 15.20
N ALA A 6 -17.53 10.27 15.83
CA ALA A 6 -16.96 8.93 15.85
C ALA A 6 -16.90 8.31 14.43
N MET A 7 -17.97 8.44 13.64
CA MET A 7 -17.99 7.95 12.26
C MET A 7 -16.95 8.67 11.38
N THR A 8 -16.78 9.98 11.54
CA THR A 8 -15.75 10.76 10.82
C THR A 8 -14.34 10.25 11.13
N LEU A 9 -14.05 9.88 12.37
CA LEU A 9 -12.75 9.30 12.74
C LEU A 9 -12.56 7.90 12.15
N LEU A 10 -13.58 7.04 12.22
CA LEU A 10 -13.53 5.67 11.68
C LEU A 10 -13.40 5.65 10.15
N THR A 11 -13.95 6.64 9.46
CA THR A 11 -13.83 6.76 8.00
C THR A 11 -12.51 7.39 7.55
N SER A 12 -11.71 7.97 8.45
CA SER A 12 -10.40 8.53 8.15
C SER A 12 -9.31 7.46 8.18
N SER A 13 -8.86 7.01 7.01
CA SER A 13 -7.80 5.99 6.89
C SER A 13 -6.49 6.44 7.57
N ALA A 14 -6.10 7.71 7.42
CA ALA A 14 -4.89 8.24 8.06
C ALA A 14 -4.99 8.19 9.58
N PHE A 15 -6.13 8.59 10.15
CA PHE A 15 -6.35 8.51 11.60
C PHE A 15 -6.32 7.05 12.09
N MET A 16 -7.01 6.14 11.41
CA MET A 16 -7.09 4.73 11.81
C MET A 16 -5.73 4.03 11.70
N MET A 17 -4.95 4.30 10.67
CA MET A 17 -3.58 3.78 10.54
C MET A 17 -2.65 4.32 11.63
N MET A 18 -2.73 5.61 11.95
CA MET A 18 -1.94 6.22 13.03
C MET A 18 -2.33 5.64 14.39
N ALA A 19 -3.62 5.53 14.68
CA ALA A 19 -4.13 4.93 15.93
C ALA A 19 -3.69 3.47 16.04
N ALA A 20 -3.78 2.69 14.95
CA ALA A 20 -3.33 1.31 14.91
C ALA A 20 -1.84 1.18 15.24
N MET A 21 -1.01 2.05 14.65
CA MET A 21 0.43 2.05 14.89
C MET A 21 0.76 2.39 16.35
N VAL A 22 0.12 3.43 16.91
CA VAL A 22 0.31 3.82 18.31
C VAL A 22 -0.09 2.69 19.25
N VAL A 23 -1.27 2.09 19.05
CA VAL A 23 -1.74 0.96 19.88
C VAL A 23 -0.83 -0.25 19.72
N ALA A 24 -0.39 -0.57 18.50
CA ALA A 24 0.50 -1.68 18.24
C ALA A 24 1.85 -1.51 18.94
N LEU A 25 2.47 -0.33 18.87
CA LEU A 25 3.74 -0.04 19.55
C LEU A 25 3.60 -0.06 21.07
N ILE A 26 2.51 0.53 21.61
CA ILE A 26 2.24 0.49 23.07
C ILE A 26 2.10 -0.96 23.53
N THR A 27 1.27 -1.76 22.87
CA THR A 27 1.06 -3.17 23.25
C THR A 27 2.32 -4.01 23.08
N ASN A 28 3.15 -3.72 22.08
CA ASN A 28 4.44 -4.38 21.86
C ASN A 28 5.44 -4.05 22.98
N PHE A 29 5.75 -2.75 23.17
CA PHE A 29 6.79 -2.33 24.13
C PHE A 29 6.39 -2.50 25.59
N ALA A 30 5.07 -2.47 25.90
CA ALA A 30 4.58 -2.76 27.24
C ALA A 30 4.48 -4.27 27.54
N GLY A 31 4.77 -5.15 26.58
CA GLY A 31 4.61 -6.60 26.73
C GLY A 31 3.14 -7.05 26.88
N LEU A 32 2.20 -6.23 26.42
CA LEU A 32 0.75 -6.50 26.51
C LEU A 32 0.19 -7.20 25.28
N PHE A 33 1.03 -7.45 24.27
CA PHE A 33 0.57 -8.19 23.09
C PHE A 33 0.33 -9.66 23.45
N PRO A 34 -0.89 -10.23 23.19
CA PRO A 34 -1.26 -11.57 23.64
C PRO A 34 -0.62 -12.65 22.75
N GLY A 35 0.73 -12.73 22.73
CA GLY A 35 1.51 -13.65 21.90
C GLY A 35 1.24 -15.13 22.19
N ASP A 36 0.85 -15.46 23.42
CA ASP A 36 0.53 -16.83 23.85
C ASP A 36 -0.77 -17.35 23.20
N VAL A 37 -1.74 -16.46 22.96
CA VAL A 37 -3.02 -16.81 22.32
C VAL A 37 -2.93 -16.64 20.80
N LEU A 38 -2.24 -15.58 20.36
CA LEU A 38 -2.04 -15.26 18.96
C LEU A 38 -0.66 -15.77 18.51
N ASP A 39 -0.51 -17.09 18.36
CA ASP A 39 0.70 -17.67 17.81
C ASP A 39 0.98 -17.24 16.36
N ALA A 40 2.13 -17.57 15.82
CA ALA A 40 2.56 -17.15 14.50
C ALA A 40 1.61 -17.65 13.38
N GLY A 41 1.11 -18.89 13.50
CA GLY A 41 0.19 -19.49 12.53
C GLY A 41 -1.17 -18.80 12.53
N LEU A 42 -1.76 -18.60 13.71
CA LEU A 42 -3.04 -17.92 13.86
C LEU A 42 -2.96 -16.46 13.38
N ARG A 43 -1.87 -15.76 13.70
CA ARG A 43 -1.64 -14.39 13.22
C ARG A 43 -1.56 -14.32 11.69
N SER A 44 -0.82 -15.23 11.07
CA SER A 44 -0.72 -15.31 9.61
C SER A 44 -2.11 -15.52 9.00
N ASN A 45 -2.86 -16.52 9.45
CA ASN A 45 -4.19 -16.81 8.95
C ASN A 45 -5.18 -15.65 9.13
N LEU A 46 -5.19 -15.00 10.31
CA LEU A 46 -6.03 -13.82 10.55
C LEU A 46 -5.64 -12.65 9.66
N THR A 47 -4.36 -12.42 9.44
CA THR A 47 -3.87 -11.36 8.55
C THR A 47 -4.28 -11.63 7.10
N ILE A 48 -4.10 -12.86 6.62
CA ILE A 48 -4.51 -13.28 5.27
C ILE A 48 -6.03 -13.12 5.11
N LEU A 49 -6.83 -13.68 6.02
CA LEU A 49 -8.29 -13.60 5.98
C LEU A 49 -8.78 -12.14 5.96
N THR A 50 -8.25 -11.32 6.86
CA THR A 50 -8.62 -9.89 6.95
C THR A 50 -8.30 -9.15 5.65
N LEU A 51 -7.14 -9.42 5.06
CA LEU A 51 -6.75 -8.82 3.79
C LEU A 51 -7.60 -9.31 2.62
N VAL A 52 -7.90 -10.60 2.54
CA VAL A 52 -8.79 -11.18 1.51
C VAL A 52 -10.16 -10.52 1.55
N VAL A 53 -10.76 -10.38 2.73
CA VAL A 53 -12.05 -9.70 2.91
C VAL A 53 -11.94 -8.23 2.50
N MET A 54 -10.91 -7.53 2.97
CA MET A 54 -10.68 -6.12 2.67
C MET A 54 -10.49 -5.87 1.16
N LEU A 55 -9.64 -6.65 0.50
CA LEU A 55 -9.40 -6.52 -0.93
C LEU A 55 -10.64 -6.89 -1.75
N THR A 56 -11.37 -7.95 -1.39
CA THR A 56 -12.61 -8.34 -2.04
C THR A 56 -13.63 -7.20 -2.05
N LEU A 57 -13.85 -6.57 -0.89
CA LEU A 57 -14.78 -5.46 -0.75
C LEU A 57 -14.28 -4.19 -1.47
N SER A 58 -13.01 -3.88 -1.36
CA SER A 58 -12.41 -2.72 -2.04
C SER A 58 -12.48 -2.86 -3.56
N MET A 59 -12.09 -4.02 -4.10
CA MET A 59 -12.09 -4.29 -5.53
C MET A 59 -13.49 -4.44 -6.12
N SER A 60 -14.52 -4.81 -5.32
CA SER A 60 -15.89 -4.90 -5.80
C SER A 60 -16.45 -3.55 -6.31
N ARG A 61 -15.83 -2.45 -5.89
CA ARG A 61 -16.21 -1.08 -6.29
C ARG A 61 -15.54 -0.59 -7.57
N ILE A 62 -14.63 -1.37 -8.14
CA ILE A 62 -13.91 -0.98 -9.35
C ILE A 62 -14.70 -1.44 -10.58
N PRO A 63 -15.18 -0.53 -11.45
CA PRO A 63 -15.90 -0.90 -12.67
C PRO A 63 -14.96 -1.54 -13.69
N LEU A 64 -15.41 -2.65 -14.32
CA LEU A 64 -14.63 -3.34 -15.37
C LEU A 64 -14.83 -2.76 -16.78
N GLN A 65 -15.72 -1.78 -16.93
CA GLN A 65 -16.23 -1.32 -18.24
C GLN A 65 -15.15 -0.71 -19.16
N ASN A 66 -14.03 -0.28 -18.59
CA ASN A 66 -12.97 0.45 -19.32
C ASN A 66 -11.63 -0.31 -19.39
N LEU A 67 -11.69 -1.66 -19.46
CA LEU A 67 -10.47 -2.50 -19.48
C LEU A 67 -10.01 -2.91 -20.88
N ASN A 68 -10.51 -2.27 -21.93
CA ASN A 68 -10.07 -2.61 -23.29
C ASN A 68 -8.60 -2.19 -23.53
N PRO A 69 -7.65 -3.14 -23.61
CA PRO A 69 -6.23 -2.83 -23.75
C PRO A 69 -5.89 -2.16 -25.08
N LEU A 70 -6.68 -2.37 -26.13
CA LEU A 70 -6.49 -1.73 -27.43
C LEU A 70 -6.77 -0.23 -27.36
N LYS A 71 -7.74 0.17 -26.54
CA LYS A 71 -8.10 1.58 -26.35
C LYS A 71 -7.27 2.27 -25.29
N TYR A 72 -6.95 1.58 -24.20
CA TYR A 72 -6.33 2.17 -23.00
C TYR A 72 -4.91 1.64 -22.70
N GLY A 73 -4.27 1.00 -23.67
CA GLY A 73 -2.95 0.37 -23.51
C GLY A 73 -1.87 1.30 -22.98
N LYS A 74 -1.86 2.57 -23.41
CA LYS A 74 -0.90 3.57 -22.89
C LYS A 74 -1.10 3.86 -21.40
N SER A 75 -2.36 4.02 -20.96
CA SER A 75 -2.71 4.22 -19.55
C SER A 75 -2.30 3.02 -18.70
N MET A 76 -2.58 1.79 -19.18
CA MET A 76 -2.20 0.56 -18.49
C MET A 76 -0.68 0.38 -18.43
N ALA A 77 0.02 0.58 -19.53
CA ALA A 77 1.49 0.49 -19.58
C ALA A 77 2.16 1.50 -18.63
N ARG A 78 1.61 2.72 -18.54
CA ARG A 78 2.08 3.74 -17.61
C ARG A 78 1.89 3.32 -16.16
N ALA A 79 0.71 2.80 -15.81
CA ALA A 79 0.45 2.28 -14.46
C ALA A 79 1.40 1.13 -14.08
N ILE A 80 1.66 0.20 -15.02
CA ILE A 80 2.63 -0.89 -14.83
C ILE A 80 4.04 -0.33 -14.61
N PHE A 81 4.49 0.56 -15.48
CA PHE A 81 5.82 1.14 -15.40
C PHE A 81 6.03 1.89 -14.08
N LEU A 82 5.12 2.79 -13.72
CA LEU A 82 5.21 3.59 -12.51
C LEU A 82 4.98 2.76 -11.24
N GLY A 83 3.90 1.98 -11.20
CA GLY A 83 3.47 1.28 -10.00
C GLY A 83 4.23 -0.03 -9.69
N MET A 84 4.84 -0.67 -10.69
CA MET A 84 5.62 -1.90 -10.50
C MET A 84 7.12 -1.65 -10.62
N ILE A 85 7.59 -1.02 -11.70
CA ILE A 85 9.02 -0.87 -11.95
C ILE A 85 9.58 0.29 -11.13
N VAL A 86 9.13 1.53 -11.41
CA VAL A 86 9.68 2.73 -10.75
C VAL A 86 9.48 2.69 -9.24
N ALA A 87 8.29 2.31 -8.78
CA ALA A 87 7.95 2.21 -7.35
C ALA A 87 8.79 1.16 -6.59
N SER A 88 9.41 0.20 -7.29
CA SER A 88 10.20 -0.88 -6.69
C SER A 88 11.69 -0.58 -6.61
N ILE A 89 12.20 0.43 -7.36
CA ILE A 89 13.65 0.72 -7.45
C ILE A 89 14.25 0.99 -6.07
N ILE A 90 13.70 1.94 -5.32
CA ILE A 90 14.27 2.37 -4.04
C ILE A 90 14.27 1.26 -3.00
N PRO A 91 13.16 0.51 -2.75
CA PRO A 91 13.21 -0.60 -1.82
C PRO A 91 14.17 -1.72 -2.25
N LEU A 92 14.24 -2.05 -3.56
CA LEU A 92 15.17 -3.07 -4.05
C LEU A 92 16.63 -2.65 -3.88
N VAL A 93 16.97 -1.40 -4.21
CA VAL A 93 18.31 -0.86 -3.96
C VAL A 93 18.61 -0.89 -2.46
N GLY A 94 17.67 -0.49 -1.60
CA GLY A 94 17.82 -0.58 -0.15
C GLY A 94 18.11 -2.00 0.34
N TYR A 95 17.41 -3.00 -0.19
CA TYR A 95 17.69 -4.41 0.10
C TYR A 95 19.08 -4.83 -0.38
N LEU A 96 19.46 -4.50 -1.63
CA LEU A 96 20.76 -4.88 -2.19
C LEU A 96 21.95 -4.27 -1.41
N LEU A 97 21.77 -3.09 -0.81
CA LEU A 97 22.79 -2.48 0.06
C LEU A 97 22.90 -3.17 1.42
N LEU A 98 21.87 -3.85 1.89
CA LEU A 98 21.80 -4.46 3.22
C LEU A 98 21.88 -5.99 3.21
N LYS A 99 21.73 -6.66 2.06
CA LYS A 99 21.62 -8.12 1.95
C LYS A 99 22.86 -8.89 2.46
N ASP A 100 24.02 -8.26 2.43
CA ASP A 100 25.29 -8.86 2.85
C ASP A 100 25.71 -8.37 4.26
N THR A 101 24.80 -7.77 5.02
CA THR A 101 25.00 -7.30 6.39
C THR A 101 24.28 -8.17 7.40
N GLU A 102 24.53 -7.98 8.68
CA GLU A 102 23.80 -8.63 9.78
C GLU A 102 22.31 -8.31 9.81
N TYR A 103 21.85 -7.30 9.04
CA TYR A 103 20.45 -6.86 8.93
C TYR A 103 19.75 -7.39 7.67
N ALA A 104 20.34 -8.34 6.96
CA ALA A 104 19.76 -8.92 5.74
C ALA A 104 18.34 -9.45 5.96
N ALA A 105 18.11 -10.09 7.12
CA ALA A 105 16.81 -10.64 7.47
C ALA A 105 15.74 -9.54 7.63
N GLN A 106 16.06 -8.43 8.31
CA GLN A 106 15.14 -7.30 8.47
C GLN A 106 14.94 -6.57 7.14
N ALA A 107 15.99 -6.46 6.33
CA ALA A 107 15.95 -5.83 5.01
C ALA A 107 15.09 -6.60 3.98
N ALA A 108 14.88 -7.91 4.17
CA ALA A 108 13.99 -8.71 3.31
C ALA A 108 12.57 -8.12 3.22
N GLY A 109 12.11 -7.40 4.25
CA GLY A 109 10.86 -6.65 4.21
C GLY A 109 10.78 -5.62 3.09
N LEU A 110 11.92 -5.06 2.66
CA LEU A 110 11.99 -4.13 1.53
C LEU A 110 11.66 -4.84 0.20
N VAL A 111 12.01 -6.12 0.07
CA VAL A 111 11.66 -6.94 -1.10
C VAL A 111 10.15 -7.14 -1.18
N PHE A 112 9.49 -7.45 -0.06
CA PHE A 112 8.02 -7.57 -0.03
C PHE A 112 7.35 -6.22 -0.34
N ILE A 113 7.87 -5.09 0.16
CA ILE A 113 7.37 -3.75 -0.23
C ILE A 113 7.53 -3.54 -1.74
N ALA A 114 8.68 -3.87 -2.31
CA ALA A 114 8.96 -3.70 -3.73
C ALA A 114 8.05 -4.57 -4.61
N ALA A 115 7.87 -5.83 -4.22
CA ALA A 115 7.11 -6.82 -4.98
C ALA A 115 5.60 -6.52 -5.01
N THR A 116 5.04 -5.87 -3.98
CA THR A 116 3.59 -5.62 -3.92
C THR A 116 3.12 -4.56 -4.91
N PRO A 117 1.85 -4.62 -5.37
CA PRO A 117 1.25 -3.56 -6.17
C PRO A 117 1.12 -2.25 -5.37
N PHE A 118 0.68 -1.17 -6.02
CA PHE A 118 0.23 0.00 -5.27
C PHE A 118 -1.04 -0.32 -4.47
N ALA A 119 -1.33 0.51 -3.46
CA ALA A 119 -2.45 0.28 -2.56
C ALA A 119 -3.82 0.31 -3.27
N GLY A 120 -4.74 -0.56 -2.86
CA GLY A 120 -6.12 -0.57 -3.37
C GLY A 120 -6.87 0.74 -3.12
N SER A 121 -6.39 1.54 -2.15
CA SER A 121 -6.92 2.89 -1.87
C SER A 121 -6.45 3.98 -2.84
N VAL A 122 -5.60 3.67 -3.82
CA VAL A 122 -5.19 4.65 -4.86
C VAL A 122 -6.40 5.19 -5.61
N LEU A 123 -7.38 4.34 -5.96
CA LEU A 123 -8.61 4.81 -6.62
C LEU A 123 -9.42 5.79 -5.76
N PRO A 124 -9.83 5.49 -4.52
CA PRO A 124 -10.54 6.46 -3.70
C PRO A 124 -9.69 7.70 -3.38
N LEU A 125 -8.38 7.56 -3.17
CA LEU A 125 -7.49 8.71 -2.96
C LEU A 125 -7.39 9.58 -4.22
N SER A 126 -7.34 9.00 -5.43
CA SER A 126 -7.37 9.76 -6.68
C SER A 126 -8.65 10.59 -6.78
N ILE A 127 -9.81 10.04 -6.39
CA ILE A 127 -11.08 10.79 -6.38
C ILE A 127 -11.01 11.95 -5.38
N ILE A 128 -10.55 11.70 -4.16
CA ILE A 128 -10.45 12.73 -3.09
C ILE A 128 -9.49 13.85 -3.50
N LEU A 129 -8.34 13.50 -4.06
CA LEU A 129 -7.29 14.43 -4.48
C LEU A 129 -7.51 14.98 -5.91
N ARG A 130 -8.66 14.68 -6.52
CA ARG A 130 -9.04 15.12 -7.87
C ARG A 130 -8.08 14.69 -8.96
N GLY A 131 -7.61 13.45 -8.84
CA GLY A 131 -6.86 12.73 -9.86
C GLY A 131 -7.76 12.09 -10.90
N ASP A 132 -7.16 11.39 -11.87
CA ASP A 132 -7.85 10.61 -12.88
C ASP A 132 -8.32 9.26 -12.30
N ALA A 133 -9.59 9.23 -11.88
CA ALA A 133 -10.22 8.02 -11.30
C ALA A 133 -10.31 6.85 -12.30
N GLU A 134 -10.46 7.14 -13.60
CA GLU A 134 -10.50 6.08 -14.61
C GLU A 134 -9.12 5.46 -14.82
N HIS A 135 -8.07 6.30 -14.86
CA HIS A 135 -6.69 5.82 -14.90
C HIS A 135 -6.35 5.00 -13.66
N ALA A 136 -6.76 5.46 -12.47
CA ALA A 136 -6.60 4.74 -11.21
C ALA A 136 -7.29 3.37 -11.23
N ALA A 137 -8.54 3.31 -11.70
CA ALA A 137 -9.32 2.07 -11.79
C ALA A 137 -8.68 1.06 -12.74
N ARG A 138 -8.33 1.50 -13.96
CA ARG A 138 -7.65 0.67 -14.96
C ARG A 138 -6.32 0.14 -14.45
N GLY A 139 -5.51 1.03 -13.88
CA GLY A 139 -4.21 0.67 -13.31
C GLY A 139 -4.33 -0.35 -12.19
N THR A 140 -5.28 -0.16 -11.28
CA THR A 140 -5.50 -1.09 -10.15
C THR A 140 -5.76 -2.50 -10.65
N ILE A 141 -6.71 -2.69 -11.57
CA ILE A 141 -7.06 -4.04 -12.04
C ILE A 141 -5.88 -4.70 -12.75
N VAL A 142 -5.24 -3.98 -13.68
CA VAL A 142 -4.12 -4.54 -14.45
C VAL A 142 -2.96 -4.92 -13.55
N ILE A 143 -2.59 -4.06 -12.61
CA ILE A 143 -1.48 -4.33 -11.70
C ILE A 143 -1.77 -5.48 -10.76
N TYR A 144 -3.00 -5.62 -10.24
CA TYR A 144 -3.32 -6.74 -9.36
C TYR A 144 -3.30 -8.08 -10.12
N ILE A 145 -3.75 -8.12 -11.37
CA ILE A 145 -3.61 -9.31 -12.22
C ILE A 145 -2.14 -9.64 -12.45
N LEU A 146 -1.33 -8.66 -12.81
CA LEU A 146 0.10 -8.86 -13.04
C LEU A 146 0.86 -9.22 -11.77
N SER A 147 0.39 -8.80 -10.60
CA SER A 147 1.01 -9.11 -9.31
C SER A 147 1.01 -10.60 -8.99
N LEU A 148 0.09 -11.39 -9.57
CA LEU A 148 0.10 -12.86 -9.43
C LEU A 148 1.40 -13.49 -9.94
N VAL A 149 2.06 -12.86 -10.91
CA VAL A 149 3.35 -13.30 -11.47
C VAL A 149 4.50 -12.43 -10.95
N TRP A 150 4.28 -11.13 -10.82
CA TRP A 150 5.31 -10.18 -10.42
C TRP A 150 5.82 -10.41 -9.00
N ILE A 151 4.93 -10.69 -8.04
CA ILE A 151 5.32 -10.93 -6.65
C ILE A 151 6.22 -12.17 -6.54
N PRO A 152 5.81 -13.36 -7.03
CA PRO A 152 6.68 -14.53 -7.04
C PRO A 152 8.02 -14.29 -7.74
N PHE A 153 7.99 -13.60 -8.88
CA PHE A 153 9.20 -13.30 -9.64
C PHE A 153 10.20 -12.42 -8.86
N ILE A 154 9.74 -11.32 -8.27
CA ILE A 154 10.62 -10.41 -7.51
C ILE A 154 11.13 -11.06 -6.23
N VAL A 155 10.27 -11.80 -5.50
CA VAL A 155 10.69 -12.49 -4.27
C VAL A 155 11.70 -13.58 -4.61
N TRP A 156 11.46 -14.38 -5.64
CA TRP A 156 12.43 -15.38 -6.10
C TRP A 156 13.76 -14.75 -6.54
N LEU A 157 13.71 -13.68 -7.32
CA LEU A 157 14.92 -13.01 -7.83
C LEU A 157 15.80 -12.46 -6.70
N MET A 158 15.19 -11.96 -5.62
CA MET A 158 15.89 -11.26 -4.54
C MET A 158 16.19 -12.14 -3.33
N LEU A 159 15.29 -13.04 -2.95
CA LEU A 159 15.41 -13.86 -1.74
C LEU A 159 15.75 -15.32 -2.04
N GLY A 160 15.55 -15.78 -3.29
CA GLY A 160 15.90 -17.14 -3.74
C GLY A 160 15.31 -18.21 -2.83
N ASP A 161 16.15 -19.17 -2.43
CA ASP A 161 15.78 -20.31 -1.58
C ASP A 161 15.48 -19.94 -0.11
N SER A 162 15.60 -18.65 0.27
CA SER A 162 15.25 -18.19 1.62
C SER A 162 13.73 -18.20 1.88
N VAL A 163 12.93 -18.36 0.83
CA VAL A 163 11.46 -18.37 0.88
C VAL A 163 10.93 -19.61 0.15
N ASP A 164 9.99 -20.30 0.77
CA ASP A 164 9.28 -21.41 0.12
C ASP A 164 8.42 -20.86 -1.03
N MET A 165 8.85 -21.14 -2.25
CA MET A 165 8.22 -20.61 -3.47
C MET A 165 6.84 -21.20 -3.74
N GLU A 166 6.60 -22.47 -3.38
CA GLU A 166 5.28 -23.09 -3.52
C GLU A 166 4.28 -22.42 -2.57
N PHE A 167 4.68 -22.26 -1.32
CA PHE A 167 3.86 -21.57 -0.33
C PHE A 167 3.65 -20.09 -0.68
N LEU A 168 4.66 -19.41 -1.25
CA LEU A 168 4.53 -18.04 -1.76
C LEU A 168 3.46 -17.95 -2.87
N VAL A 169 3.51 -18.81 -3.87
CA VAL A 169 2.55 -18.80 -4.99
C VAL A 169 1.13 -19.06 -4.48
N ILE A 170 0.94 -20.04 -3.60
CA ILE A 170 -0.36 -20.32 -2.97
C ILE A 170 -0.85 -19.08 -2.21
N THR A 171 -0.01 -18.51 -1.36
CA THR A 171 -0.35 -17.30 -0.57
C THR A 171 -0.72 -16.11 -1.47
N VAL A 172 0.00 -15.89 -2.58
CA VAL A 172 -0.32 -14.81 -3.53
C VAL A 172 -1.66 -15.08 -4.25
N LEU A 173 -1.95 -16.33 -4.60
CA LEU A 173 -3.25 -16.70 -5.17
C LEU A 173 -4.39 -16.46 -4.17
N GLU A 174 -4.19 -16.79 -2.90
CA GLU A 174 -5.16 -16.50 -1.83
C GLU A 174 -5.37 -15.01 -1.62
N LEU A 175 -4.26 -14.25 -1.50
CA LEU A 175 -4.31 -12.82 -1.17
C LEU A 175 -4.81 -11.92 -2.32
N ILE A 176 -4.59 -12.31 -3.55
CA ILE A 176 -4.90 -11.48 -4.72
C ILE A 176 -5.86 -12.19 -5.67
N GLY A 177 -5.64 -13.45 -5.99
CA GLY A 177 -6.47 -14.22 -6.92
C GLY A 177 -7.89 -14.39 -6.41
N VAL A 178 -8.05 -14.84 -5.15
CA VAL A 178 -9.36 -15.00 -4.52
C VAL A 178 -10.15 -13.68 -4.47
N PRO A 179 -9.60 -12.55 -3.99
CA PRO A 179 -10.27 -11.26 -4.04
C PRO A 179 -10.64 -10.80 -5.45
N LEU A 180 -9.80 -11.01 -6.45
CA LEU A 180 -10.11 -10.65 -7.84
C LEU A 180 -11.39 -11.33 -8.34
N ILE A 181 -11.57 -12.62 -8.01
CA ILE A 181 -12.74 -13.39 -8.39
C ILE A 181 -13.95 -13.01 -7.54
N LEU A 182 -13.83 -13.10 -6.21
CA LEU A 182 -14.95 -12.85 -5.29
C LEU A 182 -15.47 -11.42 -5.38
N SER A 183 -14.61 -10.45 -5.65
CA SER A 183 -15.03 -9.06 -5.81
C SER A 183 -16.06 -8.87 -6.93
N ARG A 184 -16.02 -9.72 -7.96
CA ARG A 184 -16.99 -9.65 -9.07
C ARG A 184 -18.36 -10.13 -8.67
N LEU A 185 -18.43 -11.12 -7.77
CA LEU A 185 -19.71 -11.60 -7.21
C LEU A 185 -20.36 -10.52 -6.33
N LEU A 186 -19.54 -9.74 -5.62
CA LEU A 186 -19.99 -8.66 -4.74
C LEU A 186 -20.19 -7.31 -5.44
N ALA A 187 -19.87 -7.19 -6.73
CA ALA A 187 -19.92 -5.91 -7.46
C ALA A 187 -21.34 -5.29 -7.52
N LYS A 188 -22.38 -6.13 -7.42
CA LYS A 188 -23.79 -5.68 -7.44
C LYS A 188 -24.36 -5.34 -6.06
N LEU A 189 -23.64 -5.62 -4.97
CA LEU A 189 -24.10 -5.32 -3.62
C LEU A 189 -24.02 -3.81 -3.36
N GLU A 190 -25.14 -3.22 -2.99
CA GLU A 190 -25.19 -1.83 -2.53
C GLU A 190 -24.83 -1.76 -1.05
N ILE A 191 -23.60 -1.39 -0.75
CA ILE A 191 -23.14 -1.14 0.62
C ILE A 191 -22.99 0.36 0.81
N ASN A 192 -23.47 0.88 1.92
CA ASN A 192 -23.27 2.28 2.30
C ASN A 192 -21.76 2.60 2.34
N LYS A 193 -21.37 3.70 1.67
CA LYS A 193 -19.95 4.08 1.50
C LYS A 193 -19.25 4.36 2.82
N GLU A 194 -19.94 4.97 3.78
CA GLU A 194 -19.37 5.29 5.10
C GLU A 194 -19.15 4.03 5.93
N ILE A 195 -20.12 3.11 5.92
CA ILE A 195 -20.01 1.82 6.61
C ILE A 195 -18.87 1.00 6.00
N LEU A 196 -18.78 0.96 4.67
CA LEU A 196 -17.70 0.26 3.98
C LEU A 196 -16.33 0.86 4.35
N ALA A 197 -16.19 2.18 4.30
CA ALA A 197 -14.95 2.86 4.65
C ALA A 197 -14.53 2.60 6.11
N ALA A 198 -15.48 2.69 7.05
CA ALA A 198 -15.22 2.39 8.45
C ALA A 198 -14.79 0.93 8.65
N PHE A 199 -15.47 -0.03 8.00
CA PHE A 199 -15.12 -1.44 8.07
C PHE A 199 -13.71 -1.72 7.50
N LEU A 200 -13.38 -1.17 6.32
CA LEU A 200 -12.06 -1.32 5.72
C LEU A 200 -10.96 -0.73 6.61
N ASN A 201 -11.22 0.41 7.24
CA ASN A 201 -10.29 1.04 8.17
C ASN A 201 -10.12 0.22 9.48
N CYS A 202 -11.18 -0.42 9.97
CA CYS A 202 -11.07 -1.37 11.08
C CYS A 202 -10.21 -2.60 10.70
N CYS A 203 -10.35 -3.11 9.49
CA CYS A 203 -9.50 -4.17 8.97
C CYS A 203 -8.03 -3.75 8.92
N ILE A 204 -7.74 -2.53 8.44
CA ILE A 204 -6.38 -1.98 8.43
C ILE A 204 -5.83 -1.86 9.86
N PHE A 205 -6.63 -1.31 10.78
CA PHE A 205 -6.25 -1.20 12.18
C PHE A 205 -5.87 -2.57 12.75
N PHE A 206 -6.72 -3.57 12.56
CA PHE A 206 -6.50 -4.92 13.08
C PHE A 206 -5.24 -5.56 12.49
N MET A 207 -5.02 -5.46 11.16
CA MET A 207 -3.81 -5.99 10.51
C MET A 207 -2.53 -5.33 11.02
N VAL A 208 -2.51 -4.01 11.15
CA VAL A 208 -1.35 -3.27 11.65
C VAL A 208 -1.08 -3.66 13.10
N TRP A 209 -2.11 -3.75 13.94
CA TRP A 209 -1.96 -4.17 15.33
C TRP A 209 -1.43 -5.60 15.46
N LEU A 210 -2.00 -6.58 14.71
CA LEU A 210 -1.53 -7.97 14.72
C LEU A 210 -0.06 -8.08 14.31
N SER A 211 0.35 -7.30 13.32
CA SER A 211 1.66 -7.45 12.68
C SER A 211 2.73 -6.67 13.43
N VAL A 212 2.51 -5.39 13.70
CA VAL A 212 3.47 -4.53 14.40
C VAL A 212 3.50 -4.86 15.89
N GLY A 213 2.35 -5.16 16.50
CA GLY A 213 2.25 -5.57 17.90
C GLY A 213 3.05 -6.83 18.23
N ALA A 214 3.21 -7.73 17.26
CA ALA A 214 3.97 -8.96 17.38
C ALA A 214 5.42 -8.87 16.86
N THR A 215 5.82 -7.75 16.26
CA THR A 215 7.15 -7.60 15.66
C THR A 215 8.22 -7.52 16.76
N ASN A 216 9.25 -8.34 16.64
CA ASN A 216 10.40 -8.24 17.55
C ASN A 216 11.30 -7.09 17.10
N PHE A 217 11.25 -5.99 17.85
CA PHE A 217 12.14 -4.84 17.66
C PHE A 217 13.42 -4.92 18.51
N SER A 218 13.49 -5.83 19.48
CA SER A 218 14.65 -6.00 20.35
C SER A 218 15.83 -6.60 19.58
N GLY A 219 17.03 -6.28 20.03
CA GLY A 219 18.26 -6.77 19.39
C GLY A 219 18.69 -6.04 18.11
N ASN A 220 17.87 -5.13 17.59
CA ASN A 220 18.26 -4.31 16.45
C ASN A 220 18.92 -3.01 16.92
N ALA A 221 20.04 -2.63 16.28
CA ALA A 221 20.67 -1.34 16.54
C ALA A 221 19.75 -0.20 16.09
N TRP A 222 19.70 0.90 16.84
CA TRP A 222 18.83 2.04 16.53
C TRP A 222 19.08 2.64 15.14
N TRP A 223 20.31 2.57 14.64
CA TRP A 223 20.67 3.14 13.35
C TRP A 223 20.01 2.39 12.16
N ILE A 224 19.69 1.08 12.30
CA ILE A 224 19.03 0.35 11.22
C ILE A 224 17.59 0.86 11.01
N PHE A 225 16.91 1.27 12.07
CA PHE A 225 15.61 1.94 11.95
C PHE A 225 15.74 3.26 11.19
N LEU A 226 16.80 4.03 11.45
CA LEU A 226 17.08 5.25 10.72
C LEU A 226 17.31 4.98 9.23
N VAL A 227 18.03 3.92 8.87
CA VAL A 227 18.23 3.51 7.48
C VAL A 227 16.88 3.17 6.82
N PHE A 228 16.03 2.40 7.48
CA PHE A 228 14.69 2.09 6.94
C PHE A 228 13.81 3.34 6.82
N VAL A 229 13.89 4.28 7.76
CA VAL A 229 13.24 5.60 7.66
C VAL A 229 13.72 6.35 6.41
N ILE A 230 15.02 6.43 6.19
CA ILE A 230 15.62 7.10 5.03
C ILE A 230 15.12 6.45 3.72
N ILE A 231 15.16 5.12 3.63
CA ILE A 231 14.65 4.40 2.46
C ILE A 231 13.16 4.69 2.24
N ALA A 232 12.34 4.69 3.30
CA ALA A 232 10.92 4.98 3.23
C ALA A 232 10.64 6.44 2.81
N VAL A 233 11.42 7.40 3.32
CA VAL A 233 11.34 8.82 2.91
C VAL A 233 11.72 8.99 1.45
N LEU A 234 12.82 8.39 1.01
CA LEU A 234 13.25 8.45 -0.40
C LEU A 234 12.20 7.83 -1.32
N ARG A 235 11.59 6.70 -0.92
CA ARG A 235 10.55 6.02 -1.70
C ARG A 235 9.25 6.84 -1.78
N SER A 236 8.79 7.43 -0.67
CA SER A 236 7.52 8.15 -0.64
C SER A 236 7.71 9.60 -1.08
N PHE A 237 8.41 10.41 -0.29
CA PHE A 237 8.61 11.82 -0.56
C PHE A 237 9.55 12.07 -1.74
N GLY A 238 10.69 11.39 -1.79
CA GLY A 238 11.67 11.59 -2.85
C GLY A 238 11.13 11.21 -4.20
N LEU A 239 10.65 9.95 -4.35
CA LEU A 239 10.16 9.44 -5.61
C LEU A 239 8.85 10.14 -6.03
N GLY A 240 7.90 10.34 -5.10
CA GLY A 240 6.65 11.03 -5.41
C GLY A 240 6.87 12.46 -5.87
N THR A 241 7.79 13.20 -5.24
CA THR A 241 8.15 14.57 -5.67
C THR A 241 8.91 14.56 -6.99
N ALA A 242 9.79 13.58 -7.23
CA ALA A 242 10.51 13.46 -8.49
C ALA A 242 9.56 13.22 -9.67
N VAL A 243 8.54 12.34 -9.49
CA VAL A 243 7.50 12.11 -10.49
C VAL A 243 6.70 13.40 -10.74
N GLU A 244 6.25 14.09 -9.69
CA GLU A 244 5.53 15.37 -9.82
C GLU A 244 6.32 16.39 -10.63
N VAL A 245 7.58 16.61 -10.29
CA VAL A 245 8.43 17.59 -10.98
C VAL A 245 8.66 17.22 -12.44
N THR A 246 8.90 15.93 -12.70
CA THR A 246 9.15 15.42 -14.04
C THR A 246 7.91 15.57 -14.91
N GLU A 247 6.77 15.08 -14.44
CA GLU A 247 5.52 15.07 -15.18
C GLU A 247 4.98 16.48 -15.43
N LYS A 248 5.15 17.38 -14.43
CA LYS A 248 4.82 18.80 -14.62
C LYS A 248 5.67 19.44 -15.71
N ARG A 249 6.98 19.11 -15.79
CA ARG A 249 7.88 19.65 -16.83
C ARG A 249 7.53 19.17 -18.22
N ILE A 250 7.03 17.94 -18.36
CA ILE A 250 6.64 17.37 -19.66
C ILE A 250 5.16 17.64 -20.00
N GLY A 251 4.47 18.46 -19.19
CA GLY A 251 3.11 18.91 -19.48
C GLY A 251 2.03 17.85 -19.28
N ILE A 252 2.22 16.89 -18.36
CA ILE A 252 1.17 15.95 -17.99
C ILE A 252 0.09 16.69 -17.17
N HIS A 253 -1.17 16.46 -17.56
CA HIS A 253 -2.34 17.06 -16.95
C HIS A 253 -2.44 16.76 -15.43
N TRP A 254 -2.95 17.72 -14.66
CA TRP A 254 -3.08 17.63 -13.19
C TRP A 254 -3.66 16.31 -12.70
N GLY A 255 -4.84 15.91 -13.20
CA GLY A 255 -5.52 14.70 -12.75
C GLY A 255 -4.69 13.44 -12.95
N GLN A 256 -3.99 13.33 -14.06
CA GLN A 256 -3.11 12.21 -14.33
C GLN A 256 -1.89 12.22 -13.43
N ARG A 257 -1.24 13.38 -13.21
CA ARG A 257 -0.09 13.51 -12.30
C ARG A 257 -0.43 13.06 -10.88
N VAL A 258 -1.55 13.50 -10.34
CA VAL A 258 -2.02 13.08 -9.01
C VAL A 258 -2.09 11.56 -8.91
N THR A 259 -2.71 10.92 -9.91
CA THR A 259 -2.87 9.46 -9.93
C THR A 259 -1.54 8.73 -10.09
N ASP A 260 -0.66 9.21 -10.98
CA ASP A 260 0.66 8.62 -11.21
C ASP A 260 1.57 8.71 -9.98
N ILE A 261 1.51 9.81 -9.24
CA ILE A 261 2.24 9.97 -7.97
C ILE A 261 1.74 8.97 -6.93
N LEU A 262 0.42 8.81 -6.81
CA LEU A 262 -0.17 7.81 -5.91
C LEU A 262 0.26 6.39 -6.29
N MET A 263 0.20 6.03 -7.58
CA MET A 263 0.64 4.72 -8.06
C MET A 263 2.12 4.44 -7.79
N THR A 264 2.96 5.47 -7.86
CA THR A 264 4.41 5.33 -7.71
C THR A 264 4.85 5.32 -6.26
N SER A 265 4.24 6.15 -5.41
CA SER A 265 4.72 6.41 -4.05
C SER A 265 3.93 5.70 -2.95
N TYR A 266 2.81 5.04 -3.28
CA TYR A 266 1.92 4.44 -2.28
C TYR A 266 1.68 2.95 -2.53
N LYS A 267 2.54 2.10 -1.95
CA LYS A 267 2.50 0.64 -2.07
C LYS A 267 1.43 -0.02 -1.19
N ASN A 268 0.98 -1.22 -1.56
CA ASN A 268 0.04 -1.99 -0.75
C ASN A 268 0.73 -2.64 0.47
N LYS A 269 0.70 -1.91 1.58
CA LYS A 269 1.27 -2.42 2.84
C LYS A 269 0.53 -3.62 3.40
N GLY A 270 -0.78 -3.73 3.16
CA GLY A 270 -1.55 -4.88 3.58
C GLY A 270 -1.02 -6.18 2.97
N VAL A 271 -0.80 -6.18 1.65
CA VAL A 271 -0.20 -7.33 0.96
C VAL A 271 1.23 -7.57 1.42
N ALA A 272 2.04 -6.52 1.59
CA ALA A 272 3.41 -6.66 2.09
C ALA A 272 3.46 -7.25 3.49
N ILE A 273 2.61 -6.81 4.40
CA ILE A 273 2.46 -7.35 5.76
C ILE A 273 2.07 -8.83 5.71
N ALA A 274 1.01 -9.17 4.97
CA ALA A 274 0.49 -10.54 4.93
C ALA A 274 1.54 -11.52 4.38
N LEU A 275 2.22 -11.16 3.29
CA LEU A 275 3.31 -11.95 2.72
C LEU A 275 4.49 -12.10 3.69
N CYS A 276 4.89 -11.00 4.32
CA CYS A 276 6.03 -11.00 5.23
C CYS A 276 5.74 -11.80 6.51
N VAL A 277 4.56 -11.65 7.09
CA VAL A 277 4.15 -12.42 8.29
C VAL A 277 4.07 -13.92 7.98
N ALA A 278 3.57 -14.28 6.79
CA ALA A 278 3.44 -15.68 6.39
C ALA A 278 4.76 -16.34 6.03
N LEU A 279 5.64 -15.61 5.31
CA LEU A 279 6.81 -16.19 4.65
C LEU A 279 8.14 -15.85 5.31
N TYR A 280 8.26 -14.62 5.87
CA TYR A 280 9.55 -14.12 6.38
C TYR A 280 9.38 -13.07 7.49
N PRO A 281 8.88 -13.45 8.68
CA PRO A 281 8.54 -12.53 9.77
C PRO A 281 9.63 -11.51 10.18
N PRO A 282 10.94 -11.83 10.11
CA PRO A 282 11.99 -10.85 10.45
C PRO A 282 11.93 -9.57 9.60
N GLY A 283 11.45 -9.64 8.36
CA GLY A 283 11.28 -8.49 7.46
C GLY A 283 10.23 -7.47 7.93
N MET A 284 9.40 -7.80 8.92
CA MET A 284 8.38 -6.90 9.45
C MET A 284 8.95 -5.60 10.02
N VAL A 285 10.19 -5.59 10.49
CA VAL A 285 10.86 -4.38 11.01
C VAL A 285 10.91 -3.28 9.95
N ALA A 286 11.34 -3.59 8.73
CA ALA A 286 11.38 -2.62 7.62
C ALA A 286 9.98 -2.17 7.18
N ILE A 287 9.02 -3.09 7.14
CA ILE A 287 7.63 -2.78 6.76
C ILE A 287 6.99 -1.86 7.79
N ALA A 288 7.07 -2.20 9.09
CA ALA A 288 6.51 -1.40 10.18
C ALA A 288 7.06 0.04 10.18
N THR A 289 8.38 0.18 10.03
CA THR A 289 9.04 1.50 9.94
C THR A 289 8.52 2.31 8.75
N SER A 290 8.29 1.67 7.59
CA SER A 290 7.82 2.36 6.39
C SER A 290 6.36 2.81 6.46
N ILE A 291 5.51 2.18 7.28
CA ILE A 291 4.10 2.57 7.43
C ILE A 291 3.98 3.99 8.00
N LEU A 292 4.78 4.32 9.02
CA LEU A 292 4.79 5.67 9.64
C LEU A 292 5.09 6.76 8.62
N ILE A 293 6.07 6.52 7.75
CA ILE A 293 6.46 7.48 6.72
C ILE A 293 5.38 7.62 5.65
N GLU A 294 4.71 6.53 5.28
CA GLU A 294 3.61 6.61 4.30
C GLU A 294 2.40 7.36 4.82
N ILE A 295 2.05 7.22 6.11
CA ILE A 295 0.96 8.01 6.72
C ILE A 295 1.26 9.50 6.61
N THR A 296 2.50 9.90 6.96
CA THR A 296 2.94 11.30 6.84
C THR A 296 2.95 11.77 5.39
N TRP A 297 3.34 10.91 4.44
CA TRP A 297 3.31 11.21 3.02
C TRP A 297 1.89 11.47 2.50
N VAL A 298 0.92 10.63 2.85
CA VAL A 298 -0.49 10.83 2.47
C VAL A 298 -1.02 12.14 3.02
N ALA A 299 -0.74 12.46 4.29
CA ALA A 299 -1.12 13.74 4.88
C ALA A 299 -0.46 14.94 4.19
N PHE A 300 0.81 14.82 3.79
CA PHE A 300 1.52 15.84 3.03
C PHE A 300 0.95 16.02 1.61
N MET A 301 0.61 14.92 0.93
CA MET A 301 -0.04 15.00 -0.38
C MET A 301 -1.35 15.79 -0.31
N ASP A 302 -2.20 15.48 0.65
CA ASP A 302 -3.50 16.14 0.81
C ASP A 302 -3.36 17.61 1.20
N SER A 303 -2.54 17.93 2.20
CA SER A 303 -2.46 19.27 2.79
C SER A 303 -1.55 20.25 2.02
N VAL A 304 -0.53 19.74 1.31
CA VAL A 304 0.50 20.57 0.67
C VAL A 304 0.57 20.32 -0.83
N LEU A 305 0.87 19.08 -1.24
CA LEU A 305 1.18 18.78 -2.64
C LEU A 305 -0.03 18.93 -3.56
N PHE A 306 -1.21 18.48 -3.10
CA PHE A 306 -2.48 18.54 -3.82
C PHE A 306 -3.52 19.39 -3.12
N SER A 307 -3.07 20.38 -2.32
CA SER A 307 -3.96 21.30 -1.65
C SER A 307 -4.90 22.01 -2.64
N LYS A 308 -6.12 22.30 -2.20
CA LYS A 308 -7.15 22.94 -3.03
C LYS A 308 -6.64 24.21 -3.72
N LYS A 309 -5.90 25.06 -2.98
CA LYS A 309 -5.32 26.31 -3.51
C LYS A 309 -4.32 26.06 -4.64
N ARG A 310 -3.48 25.00 -4.52
CA ARG A 310 -2.51 24.66 -5.57
C ARG A 310 -3.22 24.09 -6.79
N MET A 311 -4.20 23.21 -6.59
CA MET A 311 -5.00 22.63 -7.64
C MET A 311 -5.70 23.73 -8.47
N GLU A 312 -6.41 24.66 -7.82
CA GLU A 312 -7.11 25.74 -8.51
C GLU A 312 -6.16 26.59 -9.36
N ARG A 313 -4.96 26.87 -8.85
CA ARG A 313 -3.93 27.62 -9.59
C ARG A 313 -3.40 26.83 -10.80
N GLU A 314 -3.20 25.51 -10.66
CA GLU A 314 -2.65 24.70 -11.75
C GLU A 314 -3.70 24.41 -12.83
N LEU A 315 -4.94 24.13 -12.47
CA LEU A 315 -6.04 23.96 -13.42
C LEU A 315 -6.33 25.23 -14.20
N ALA A 316 -6.30 26.39 -13.53
CA ALA A 316 -6.44 27.69 -14.20
C ALA A 316 -5.31 27.94 -15.21
N ALA A 317 -4.08 27.48 -14.91
CA ALA A 317 -2.95 27.57 -15.83
C ALA A 317 -3.08 26.60 -17.02
N GLU A 318 -3.78 25.47 -16.84
CA GLU A 318 -4.11 24.49 -17.88
C GLU A 318 -5.35 24.90 -18.71
N GLY A 319 -6.00 26.04 -18.39
CA GLY A 319 -7.19 26.55 -19.09
C GLY A 319 -8.50 25.87 -18.69
N GLU A 320 -8.51 25.17 -17.57
CA GLU A 320 -9.71 24.49 -17.04
C GLU A 320 -10.34 25.29 -15.90
N SER A 321 -11.69 25.37 -15.91
CA SER A 321 -12.45 25.94 -14.80
C SER A 321 -12.65 24.89 -13.70
N VAL A 322 -12.39 25.29 -12.46
CA VAL A 322 -12.75 24.50 -11.28
C VAL A 322 -14.27 24.58 -11.11
N SER A 323 -15.00 23.60 -11.65
CA SER A 323 -16.45 23.45 -11.45
C SER A 323 -16.75 22.78 -10.09
#